data_cf648157e82edd07ef4c33d991c512ee
#
_entry.id   cf648157e82edd07ef4c33d991c512ee
#
_cell.length_a   1.000
_cell.length_b   1.000
_cell.length_c   1.000
_cell.angle_alpha   90.00
_cell.angle_beta   90.00
_cell.angle_gamma   90.00
#
_symmetry.space_group_name_H-M   'P 1'
#
loop_
_entity.id
_entity.type
_entity.pdbx_description
1 polymer ?
#
loop_
_entity_poly.entity_id
_entity_poly.type
_entity_poly.pdbx_seq_one_letter_code
_entity_poly.pdbx_strand_id
1 'polypeptide(L)'
;MRTNYDLIIGIDPDVDKSGFATLDVNKRAITVTSLPFPEIAAHEIRYLANLGGAKIVVVVEASWMIHGNWHVNQFDRRNKAAAKGYDVGRNHQVGKLIVEMCKYYNIPVVEHIPLQKCWSGKDRKITHEELTQFCPIDKTRTNQEERDAALLAWCFADLPIRIKPTKPLK
;
A
#
# COMPACT_ATOMS: atom_id res chain seq x y z
N MET A 1 1.40 -19.57 -4.79
CA MET A 1 2.77 -19.59 -5.36
C MET A 1 3.68 -18.88 -4.36
N ARG A 2 4.71 -19.49 -3.80
CA ARG A 2 5.64 -18.74 -2.96
C ARG A 2 6.35 -17.71 -3.84
N THR A 3 6.28 -16.44 -3.46
CA THR A 3 7.01 -15.38 -4.15
C THR A 3 8.50 -15.64 -4.04
N ASN A 4 9.23 -15.45 -5.11
CA ASN A 4 10.69 -15.66 -5.15
C ASN A 4 11.45 -14.38 -4.73
N TYR A 5 10.85 -13.57 -3.84
CA TYR A 5 11.43 -12.35 -3.32
C TYR A 5 11.77 -12.48 -1.84
N ASP A 6 12.88 -11.86 -1.44
CA ASP A 6 13.31 -11.76 -0.04
C ASP A 6 12.65 -10.59 0.67
N LEU A 7 12.54 -9.46 -0.05
CA LEU A 7 11.91 -8.23 0.42
C LEU A 7 10.79 -7.80 -0.53
N ILE A 8 9.64 -7.47 0.03
CA ILE A 8 8.53 -6.86 -0.69
C ILE A 8 8.22 -5.51 -0.05
N ILE A 9 8.26 -4.48 -0.88
CA ILE A 9 7.93 -3.11 -0.46
C ILE A 9 6.51 -2.82 -0.94
N GLY A 10 5.57 -2.66 -0.02
CA GLY A 10 4.21 -2.21 -0.34
C GLY A 10 4.10 -0.70 -0.22
N ILE A 11 3.49 -0.06 -1.20
CA ILE A 11 3.28 1.39 -1.20
C ILE A 11 1.82 1.71 -1.52
N ASP A 12 1.16 2.45 -0.63
CA ASP A 12 -0.13 3.08 -0.87
C ASP A 12 0.10 4.59 -1.13
N PRO A 13 0.03 5.03 -2.40
CA PRO A 13 0.40 6.40 -2.76
C PRO A 13 -0.58 7.46 -2.23
N ASP A 14 -0.04 8.47 -1.60
CA ASP A 14 -0.77 9.66 -1.18
C ASP A 14 0.06 10.91 -1.43
N VAL A 15 -0.61 12.05 -1.72
CA VAL A 15 0.03 13.32 -2.07
C VAL A 15 0.82 13.93 -0.92
N ASP A 16 0.37 13.72 0.31
CA ASP A 16 1.04 14.27 1.49
C ASP A 16 2.08 13.27 2.02
N LYS A 17 1.64 12.06 2.37
CA LYS A 17 2.52 10.99 2.86
C LYS A 17 1.97 9.63 2.45
N SER A 18 2.64 8.97 1.54
CA SER A 18 2.33 7.60 1.14
C SER A 18 2.60 6.61 2.26
N GLY A 19 1.73 5.60 2.40
CA GLY A 19 2.03 4.45 3.21
C GLY A 19 3.19 3.66 2.59
N PHE A 20 4.15 3.27 3.43
CA PHE A 20 5.34 2.52 3.04
C PHE A 20 5.55 1.35 3.98
N ALA A 21 5.55 0.14 3.45
CA ALA A 21 5.71 -1.09 4.21
C ALA A 21 6.87 -1.91 3.65
N THR A 22 7.77 -2.37 4.51
CA THR A 22 8.86 -3.28 4.15
C THR A 22 8.61 -4.64 4.78
N LEU A 23 8.35 -5.65 3.97
CA LEU A 23 8.13 -7.02 4.39
C LEU A 23 9.37 -7.87 4.10
N ASP A 24 10.00 -8.42 5.15
CA ASP A 24 10.94 -9.54 5.05
C ASP A 24 10.10 -10.83 4.94
N VAL A 25 10.09 -11.42 3.77
CA VAL A 25 9.25 -12.59 3.46
C VAL A 25 9.67 -13.83 4.25
N ASN A 26 10.98 -14.00 4.45
CA ASN A 26 11.54 -15.17 5.13
C ASN A 26 11.23 -15.12 6.63
N LYS A 27 11.38 -13.97 7.25
CA LYS A 27 11.07 -13.74 8.67
C LYS A 27 9.60 -13.50 8.93
N ARG A 28 8.81 -13.15 7.89
CA ARG A 28 7.45 -12.63 8.00
C ARG A 28 7.36 -11.41 8.93
N ALA A 29 8.40 -10.60 8.92
CA ALA A 29 8.49 -9.39 9.72
C ALA A 29 8.21 -8.18 8.82
N ILE A 30 7.39 -7.25 9.30
CA ILE A 30 7.00 -6.08 8.54
C ILE A 30 7.20 -4.81 9.36
N THR A 31 7.78 -3.81 8.72
CA THR A 31 7.86 -2.45 9.27
C THR A 31 6.99 -1.53 8.41
N VAL A 32 6.37 -0.53 9.05
CA VAL A 32 5.48 0.42 8.37
C VAL A 32 5.80 1.84 8.76
N THR A 33 5.70 2.73 7.81
CA THR A 33 5.86 4.17 8.01
C THR A 33 5.06 4.96 6.98
N SER A 34 4.92 6.26 7.19
CA SER A 34 4.34 7.18 6.19
C SER A 34 5.40 8.17 5.77
N LEU A 35 5.70 8.21 4.47
CA LEU A 35 6.78 9.01 3.90
C LEU A 35 6.27 9.94 2.79
N PRO A 36 6.72 11.20 2.74
CA PRO A 36 6.46 12.06 1.60
C PRO A 36 7.26 11.58 0.38
N PHE A 37 6.77 11.88 -0.82
CA PHE A 37 7.41 11.45 -2.07
C PHE A 37 8.92 11.75 -2.15
N PRO A 38 9.44 12.92 -1.74
CA PRO A 38 10.88 13.19 -1.79
C PRO A 38 11.72 12.20 -0.96
N GLU A 39 11.23 11.77 0.21
CA GLU A 39 11.92 10.78 1.04
C GLU A 39 11.90 9.40 0.38
N ILE A 40 10.76 9.00 -0.18
CA ILE A 40 10.66 7.74 -0.94
C ILE A 40 11.64 7.74 -2.11
N ALA A 41 11.66 8.80 -2.91
CA ALA A 41 12.49 8.89 -4.11
C ALA A 41 13.98 9.04 -3.79
N ALA A 42 14.35 9.92 -2.85
CA ALA A 42 15.75 10.27 -2.60
C ALA A 42 16.45 9.29 -1.63
N HIS A 43 15.71 8.67 -0.74
CA HIS A 43 16.28 7.78 0.29
C HIS A 43 15.90 6.32 0.06
N GLU A 44 14.60 5.98 0.13
CA GLU A 44 14.18 4.59 0.12
C GLU A 44 14.50 3.89 -1.22
N ILE A 45 14.08 4.45 -2.35
CA ILE A 45 14.33 3.86 -3.67
C ILE A 45 15.82 3.75 -3.95
N ARG A 46 16.61 4.78 -3.62
CA ARG A 46 18.06 4.71 -3.79
C ARG A 46 18.72 3.69 -2.88
N TYR A 47 18.24 3.55 -1.65
CA TYR A 47 18.72 2.53 -0.74
C TYR A 47 18.43 1.13 -1.30
N LEU A 48 17.19 0.87 -1.74
CA LEU A 48 16.81 -0.40 -2.36
C LEU A 48 17.65 -0.72 -3.60
N ALA A 49 17.95 0.27 -4.43
CA ALA A 49 18.80 0.10 -5.62
C ALA A 49 20.24 -0.34 -5.29
N ASN A 50 20.72 -0.04 -4.10
CA ASN A 50 22.07 -0.38 -3.63
C ASN A 50 22.10 -1.63 -2.73
N LEU A 51 20.95 -2.22 -2.42
CA LEU A 51 20.88 -3.49 -1.68
C LEU A 51 21.33 -4.65 -2.57
N GLY A 52 22.63 -5.02 -2.43
CA GLY A 52 23.18 -6.16 -3.14
C GLY A 52 22.68 -7.49 -2.58
N GLY A 53 22.40 -8.47 -3.45
CA GLY A 53 22.15 -9.86 -3.09
C GLY A 53 20.73 -10.22 -2.67
N ALA A 54 19.89 -9.28 -2.27
CA ALA A 54 18.49 -9.52 -1.96
C ALA A 54 17.58 -9.40 -3.20
N LYS A 55 16.64 -10.32 -3.35
CA LYS A 55 15.60 -10.25 -4.38
C LYS A 55 14.47 -9.35 -3.91
N ILE A 56 14.38 -8.15 -4.44
CA ILE A 56 13.44 -7.11 -4.02
C ILE A 56 12.38 -6.88 -5.09
N VAL A 57 11.16 -6.56 -4.66
CA VAL A 57 10.12 -6.00 -5.52
C VAL A 57 9.38 -4.90 -4.78
N VAL A 58 9.06 -3.83 -5.51
CA VAL A 58 8.16 -2.77 -5.04
C VAL A 58 6.78 -3.03 -5.62
N VAL A 59 5.76 -3.01 -4.78
CA VAL A 59 4.35 -3.19 -5.15
C VAL A 59 3.62 -1.90 -4.83
N VAL A 60 3.13 -1.21 -5.84
CA VAL A 60 2.45 0.08 -5.70
C VAL A 60 0.96 -0.13 -5.94
N GLU A 61 0.11 0.36 -5.03
CA GLU A 61 -1.34 0.38 -5.27
C GLU A 61 -1.65 1.34 -6.41
N ALA A 62 -2.15 0.79 -7.52
CA ALA A 62 -2.36 1.49 -8.78
C ALA A 62 -3.85 1.75 -9.02
N SER A 63 -4.45 2.66 -8.24
CA SER A 63 -5.86 3.02 -8.38
C SER A 63 -6.20 3.66 -9.74
N TRP A 64 -5.21 4.16 -10.48
CA TRP A 64 -5.38 4.64 -11.86
C TRP A 64 -5.65 3.55 -12.90
N MET A 65 -5.45 2.27 -12.56
CA MET A 65 -5.78 1.13 -13.43
C MET A 65 -7.28 0.83 -13.41
N ILE A 66 -8.04 1.38 -12.47
CA ILE A 66 -9.47 1.17 -12.36
C ILE A 66 -10.18 2.28 -13.14
N HIS A 67 -10.99 1.88 -14.14
CA HIS A 67 -11.83 2.81 -14.87
C HIS A 67 -12.98 3.30 -13.99
N GLY A 68 -13.09 4.61 -13.85
CA GLY A 68 -14.14 5.28 -13.09
C GLY A 68 -13.62 5.95 -11.82
N ASN A 69 -14.32 6.99 -11.41
CA ASN A 69 -14.00 7.72 -10.18
C ASN A 69 -14.89 7.24 -9.02
N TRP A 70 -14.41 6.26 -8.26
CA TRP A 70 -15.12 5.66 -7.13
C TRP A 70 -15.46 6.63 -6.00
N HIS A 71 -14.79 7.77 -5.96
CA HIS A 71 -14.99 8.79 -4.92
C HIS A 71 -16.10 9.77 -5.28
N VAL A 72 -16.53 9.81 -6.54
CA VAL A 72 -17.61 10.68 -7.00
C VAL A 72 -18.92 9.93 -6.93
N ASN A 73 -19.85 10.47 -6.12
CA ASN A 73 -21.22 9.97 -6.05
C ASN A 73 -22.11 10.75 -7.02
N GLN A 74 -23.13 10.10 -7.59
CA GLN A 74 -24.12 10.73 -8.47
C GLN A 74 -24.84 11.94 -7.83
N PHE A 75 -24.85 12.00 -6.49
CA PHE A 75 -25.43 13.12 -5.72
C PHE A 75 -24.41 14.22 -5.36
N ASP A 76 -23.14 14.06 -5.73
CA ASP A 76 -22.14 15.10 -5.46
C ASP A 76 -22.40 16.32 -6.34
N ARG A 77 -22.43 17.51 -5.72
CA ARG A 77 -22.45 18.77 -6.48
C ARG A 77 -21.21 18.87 -7.36
N ARG A 78 -21.34 19.53 -8.53
CA ARG A 78 -20.28 19.66 -9.54
C ARG A 78 -18.92 20.05 -8.95
N ASN A 79 -18.89 21.05 -8.06
CA ASN A 79 -17.65 21.51 -7.43
C ASN A 79 -17.02 20.45 -6.50
N LYS A 80 -17.85 19.69 -5.77
CA LYS A 80 -17.37 18.61 -4.90
C LYS A 80 -16.83 17.44 -5.71
N ALA A 81 -17.49 17.10 -6.81
CA ALA A 81 -17.00 16.08 -7.73
C ALA A 81 -15.66 16.47 -8.38
N ALA A 82 -15.52 17.75 -8.77
CA ALA A 82 -14.27 18.28 -9.32
C ALA A 82 -13.12 18.24 -8.28
N ALA A 83 -13.38 18.68 -7.04
CA ALA A 83 -12.38 18.62 -5.97
C ALA A 83 -11.92 17.17 -5.69
N LYS A 84 -12.85 16.23 -5.57
CA LYS A 84 -12.52 14.81 -5.42
C LYS A 84 -11.67 14.27 -6.59
N GLY A 85 -12.02 14.63 -7.82
CA GLY A 85 -11.27 14.26 -9.01
C GLY A 85 -9.86 14.82 -9.01
N TYR A 86 -9.69 16.05 -8.56
CA TYR A 86 -8.38 16.70 -8.40
C TYR A 86 -7.50 15.97 -7.39
N ASP A 87 -8.02 15.66 -6.19
CA ASP A 87 -7.27 14.95 -5.14
C ASP A 87 -6.87 13.55 -5.59
N VAL A 88 -7.79 12.81 -6.21
CA VAL A 88 -7.51 11.49 -6.79
C VAL A 88 -6.41 11.59 -7.86
N GLY A 89 -6.49 12.58 -8.75
CA GLY A 89 -5.47 12.80 -9.78
C GLY A 89 -4.08 13.07 -9.21
N ARG A 90 -4.00 13.82 -8.11
CA ARG A 90 -2.73 14.08 -7.40
C ARG A 90 -2.12 12.80 -6.83
N ASN A 91 -2.93 11.98 -6.14
CA ASN A 91 -2.47 10.70 -5.60
C ASN A 91 -2.03 9.75 -6.72
N HIS A 92 -2.77 9.67 -7.83
CA HIS A 92 -2.38 8.90 -9.01
C HIS A 92 -1.02 9.37 -9.56
N GLN A 93 -0.78 10.69 -9.60
CA GLN A 93 0.49 11.22 -10.10
C GLN A 93 1.66 10.82 -9.21
N VAL A 94 1.51 10.90 -7.88
CA VAL A 94 2.52 10.44 -6.92
C VAL A 94 2.85 8.96 -7.14
N GLY A 95 1.82 8.11 -7.25
CA GLY A 95 2.02 6.67 -7.50
C GLY A 95 2.77 6.39 -8.80
N LYS A 96 2.39 7.07 -9.89
CA LYS A 96 3.10 6.94 -11.18
C LYS A 96 4.55 7.39 -11.12
N LEU A 97 4.84 8.49 -10.41
CA LEU A 97 6.23 8.95 -10.20
C LEU A 97 7.04 7.93 -9.40
N ILE A 98 6.47 7.29 -8.38
CA ILE A 98 7.14 6.21 -7.63
C ILE A 98 7.49 5.05 -8.58
N VAL A 99 6.55 4.63 -9.43
CA VAL A 99 6.79 3.57 -10.43
C VAL A 99 7.89 3.96 -11.40
N GLU A 100 7.88 5.20 -11.92
CA GLU A 100 8.93 5.71 -12.81
C GLU A 100 10.30 5.73 -12.13
N MET A 101 10.37 6.15 -10.87
CA MET A 101 11.62 6.15 -10.10
C MET A 101 12.16 4.73 -9.89
N CYS A 102 11.29 3.76 -9.59
CA CYS A 102 11.70 2.36 -9.49
C CYS A 102 12.28 1.86 -10.82
N LYS A 103 11.61 2.14 -11.94
CA LYS A 103 12.08 1.79 -13.28
C LYS A 103 13.43 2.46 -13.62
N TYR A 104 13.58 3.74 -13.28
CA TYR A 104 14.83 4.48 -13.49
C TYR A 104 16.03 3.84 -12.77
N TYR A 105 15.82 3.34 -11.55
CA TYR A 105 16.84 2.65 -10.76
C TYR A 105 16.91 1.14 -10.99
N ASN A 106 16.20 0.61 -12.01
CA ASN A 106 16.13 -0.81 -12.32
C ASN A 106 15.66 -1.71 -11.16
N ILE A 107 14.76 -1.18 -10.32
CA ILE A 107 14.12 -1.94 -9.26
C ILE A 107 12.86 -2.59 -9.83
N PRO A 108 12.67 -3.92 -9.66
CA PRO A 108 11.43 -4.58 -10.03
C PRO A 108 10.23 -3.91 -9.37
N VAL A 109 9.26 -3.46 -10.16
CA VAL A 109 8.05 -2.79 -9.67
C VAL A 109 6.81 -3.41 -10.29
N VAL A 110 5.78 -3.59 -9.47
CA VAL A 110 4.46 -4.10 -9.86
C VAL A 110 3.41 -3.07 -9.53
N GLU A 111 2.64 -2.67 -10.52
CA GLU A 111 1.43 -1.87 -10.37
C GLU A 111 0.27 -2.82 -10.03
N HIS A 112 -0.21 -2.78 -8.80
CA HIS A 112 -1.25 -3.68 -8.31
C HIS A 112 -2.58 -2.94 -8.17
N ILE A 113 -3.66 -3.52 -8.69
CA ILE A 113 -4.98 -2.94 -8.48
C ILE A 113 -5.32 -2.87 -6.98
N PRO A 114 -6.10 -1.87 -6.52
CA PRO A 114 -6.53 -1.78 -5.14
C PRO A 114 -7.14 -3.09 -4.63
N LEU A 115 -6.78 -3.45 -3.41
CA LEU A 115 -7.33 -4.64 -2.76
C LEU A 115 -8.82 -4.46 -2.46
N GLN A 116 -9.56 -5.55 -2.47
CA GLN A 116 -10.98 -5.53 -2.14
C GLN A 116 -11.19 -5.11 -0.69
N LYS A 117 -12.05 -4.11 -0.48
CA LYS A 117 -12.44 -3.64 0.85
C LYS A 117 -13.48 -4.58 1.46
N CYS A 118 -13.10 -5.34 2.46
CA CYS A 118 -13.96 -6.35 3.12
C CYS A 118 -13.84 -6.36 4.66
N TRP A 119 -13.24 -5.32 5.24
CA TRP A 119 -12.86 -5.24 6.65
C TRP A 119 -13.90 -4.49 7.50
N SER A 120 -13.72 -4.48 8.83
CA SER A 120 -14.68 -3.88 9.76
C SER A 120 -14.53 -2.36 9.94
N GLY A 121 -13.43 -1.78 9.49
CA GLY A 121 -13.15 -0.35 9.64
C GLY A 121 -14.02 0.53 8.76
N LYS A 122 -13.82 1.84 8.91
CA LYS A 122 -14.53 2.85 8.10
C LYS A 122 -14.31 2.58 6.60
N ASP A 123 -15.37 2.73 5.83
CA ASP A 123 -15.38 2.46 4.38
C ASP A 123 -14.89 1.03 4.03
N ARG A 124 -15.09 0.08 4.95
CA ARG A 124 -14.66 -1.32 4.85
C ARG A 124 -13.14 -1.48 4.69
N LYS A 125 -12.37 -0.54 5.18
CA LYS A 125 -10.91 -0.61 5.25
C LYS A 125 -10.45 -1.40 6.48
N ILE A 126 -9.24 -1.98 6.40
CA ILE A 126 -8.67 -2.77 7.50
C ILE A 126 -8.35 -1.89 8.71
N THR A 127 -8.65 -2.38 9.91
CA THR A 127 -8.27 -1.72 11.17
C THR A 127 -6.89 -2.19 11.63
N HIS A 128 -6.30 -1.47 12.60
CA HIS A 128 -5.04 -1.88 13.22
C HIS A 128 -5.18 -3.25 13.92
N GLU A 129 -6.29 -3.44 14.62
CA GLU A 129 -6.60 -4.65 15.38
C GLU A 129 -6.80 -5.86 14.46
N GLU A 130 -7.40 -5.70 13.30
CA GLU A 130 -7.55 -6.77 12.31
C GLU A 130 -6.19 -7.12 11.69
N LEU A 131 -5.43 -6.11 11.27
CA LEU A 131 -4.14 -6.31 10.61
C LEU A 131 -3.14 -7.03 11.52
N THR A 132 -3.04 -6.65 12.79
CA THR A 132 -2.09 -7.23 13.74
C THR A 132 -2.42 -8.68 14.16
N GLN A 133 -3.59 -9.19 13.82
CA GLN A 133 -3.92 -10.61 14.06
C GLN A 133 -3.11 -11.57 13.17
N PHE A 134 -2.66 -11.13 12.01
CA PHE A 134 -1.92 -11.97 11.07
C PHE A 134 -0.61 -11.35 10.59
N CYS A 135 -0.49 -10.04 10.66
CA CYS A 135 0.67 -9.27 10.19
C CYS A 135 1.41 -8.70 11.42
N PRO A 136 2.59 -9.21 11.78
CA PRO A 136 3.31 -8.78 12.98
C PRO A 136 3.97 -7.42 12.76
N ILE A 137 3.27 -6.37 13.12
CA ILE A 137 3.75 -4.98 13.06
C ILE A 137 4.24 -4.57 14.43
N ASP A 138 5.50 -4.16 14.51
CA ASP A 138 6.07 -3.61 15.75
C ASP A 138 5.74 -2.11 15.89
N LYS A 139 4.45 -1.83 16.03
CA LYS A 139 3.91 -0.48 16.19
C LYS A 139 2.57 -0.55 16.91
N THR A 140 2.41 0.23 17.95
CA THR A 140 1.18 0.24 18.78
C THR A 140 -0.01 0.86 18.07
N ARG A 141 0.21 1.68 17.06
CA ARG A 141 -0.82 2.36 16.28
C ARG A 141 -0.34 2.64 14.86
N THR A 142 -1.21 2.41 13.88
CA THR A 142 -0.96 2.71 12.47
C THR A 142 -2.02 3.66 11.92
N ASN A 143 -1.66 4.47 10.94
CA ASN A 143 -2.64 5.20 10.13
C ASN A 143 -3.18 4.30 8.99
N GLN A 144 -4.08 4.83 8.16
CA GLN A 144 -4.72 4.02 7.13
C GLN A 144 -3.76 3.66 6.00
N GLU A 145 -2.96 4.60 5.55
CA GLU A 145 -2.00 4.43 4.46
C GLU A 145 -0.94 3.36 4.82
N GLU A 146 -0.48 3.36 6.07
CA GLU A 146 0.44 2.33 6.59
C GLU A 146 -0.20 0.94 6.57
N ARG A 147 -1.49 0.85 6.93
CA ARG A 147 -2.22 -0.43 6.93
C ARG A 147 -2.48 -0.94 5.53
N ASP A 148 -2.87 -0.06 4.61
CA ASP A 148 -3.14 -0.41 3.23
C ASP A 148 -1.84 -0.87 2.54
N ALA A 149 -0.71 -0.19 2.78
CA ALA A 149 0.61 -0.60 2.29
C ALA A 149 1.07 -1.96 2.87
N ALA A 150 0.87 -2.19 4.17
CA ALA A 150 1.21 -3.46 4.81
C ALA A 150 0.37 -4.62 4.28
N LEU A 151 -0.94 -4.41 4.16
CA LEU A 151 -1.86 -5.40 3.61
C LEU A 151 -1.51 -5.75 2.16
N LEU A 152 -1.16 -4.75 1.36
CA LEU A 152 -0.74 -4.93 -0.02
C LEU A 152 0.52 -5.83 -0.11
N ALA A 153 1.56 -5.54 0.67
CA ALA A 153 2.77 -6.34 0.70
C ALA A 153 2.49 -7.78 1.18
N TRP A 154 1.66 -7.93 2.21
CA TRP A 154 1.29 -9.23 2.77
C TRP A 154 0.51 -10.10 1.79
N CYS A 155 -0.50 -9.52 1.11
CA CYS A 155 -1.28 -10.21 0.08
C CYS A 155 -0.43 -10.58 -1.14
N PHE A 156 0.45 -9.68 -1.58
CA PHE A 156 1.35 -9.95 -2.70
C PHE A 156 2.33 -11.09 -2.40
N ALA A 157 2.75 -11.23 -1.14
CA ALA A 157 3.58 -12.34 -0.68
C ALA A 157 2.82 -13.69 -0.59
N ASP A 158 1.52 -13.71 -0.87
CA ASP A 158 0.66 -14.90 -0.69
C ASP A 158 0.72 -15.47 0.74
N LEU A 159 0.86 -14.57 1.73
CA LEU A 159 0.91 -14.97 3.13
C LEU A 159 -0.49 -15.15 3.71
N PRO A 160 -0.66 -16.10 4.65
CA PRO A 160 -1.98 -16.44 5.16
C PRO A 160 -2.60 -15.29 5.97
N ILE A 161 -3.86 -15.01 5.70
CA ILE A 161 -4.70 -14.08 6.48
C ILE A 161 -5.62 -14.91 7.37
N ARG A 162 -5.43 -14.81 8.68
CA ARG A 162 -6.25 -15.50 9.68
C ARG A 162 -6.77 -14.52 10.69
N ILE A 163 -8.08 -14.26 10.65
CA ILE A 163 -8.76 -13.36 11.58
C ILE A 163 -9.68 -14.16 12.47
N LYS A 164 -9.61 -13.93 13.77
CA LYS A 164 -10.62 -14.44 14.70
C LYS A 164 -11.88 -13.59 14.56
N PRO A 165 -13.08 -14.19 14.41
CA PRO A 165 -14.31 -13.42 14.38
C PRO A 165 -14.43 -12.58 15.65
N THR A 166 -14.61 -11.27 15.49
CA THR A 166 -14.73 -10.32 16.63
C THR A 166 -16.09 -10.36 17.31
N LYS A 167 -17.09 -11.04 16.72
CA LYS A 167 -18.41 -11.29 17.33
C LYS A 167 -18.94 -12.64 16.83
N PRO A 168 -19.60 -13.43 17.71
CA PRO A 168 -20.37 -14.57 17.24
C PRO A 168 -21.47 -14.06 16.31
N LEU A 169 -21.60 -14.70 15.16
CA LEU A 169 -22.75 -14.51 14.27
C LEU A 169 -24.01 -14.81 15.11
N LYS A 170 -24.85 -13.78 15.31
CA LYS A 170 -26.19 -13.97 15.89
C LYS A 170 -27.13 -14.50 14.83
#